data_bc02030017b6d49bbe7973a6b6207aa8
#
_entry.id   bc02030017b6d49bbe7973a6b6207aa8
#
_cell.length_a   1.000
_cell.length_b   1.000
_cell.length_c   1.000
_cell.angle_alpha   90.00
_cell.angle_beta   90.00
_cell.angle_gamma   90.00
#
_symmetry.space_group_name_H-M   'P 1'
#
loop_
_entity.id
_entity.type
_entity.pdbx_description
1 polymer ?
#
loop_
_entity_poly.entity_id
_entity_poly.type
_entity_poly.pdbx_seq_one_letter_code
_entity_poly.pdbx_strand_id
1 'polypeptide(L)'
;MHIQEWLETVPAVSVYVLVGVVIGLESLGIPLPGEIVLVSAALLAAGHDGINPWILGACASAGAIIGDSAGYAIGRKGGRPLLAWLGGKFPKHFGESQIGMAERSFQKWGVWAVFFGRFVALLRIFAGPLAGVLHMPYWKFLVANLFGGIVWAGGTTAVVYSVGVVAEAWLKRFSYLGLVVAVLIGVTSMLVLKNRAKKATARMPAVCAPEAGTVPAAD
;
A
#
# COMPACT_ATOMS: atom_id res chain seq x y z
N MET A 1 -13.69 17.24 -6.06
CA MET A 1 -14.53 17.48 -4.88
C MET A 1 -15.33 16.23 -4.46
N HIS A 2 -15.72 15.33 -5.37
CA HIS A 2 -16.55 14.16 -5.02
C HIS A 2 -15.85 12.99 -4.30
N ILE A 3 -14.53 12.91 -4.32
CA ILE A 3 -13.81 11.77 -3.72
C ILE A 3 -13.80 11.87 -2.18
N GLN A 4 -13.70 13.07 -1.63
CA GLN A 4 -13.71 13.27 -0.17
C GLN A 4 -15.10 13.00 0.44
N GLU A 5 -16.17 13.45 -0.19
CA GLU A 5 -17.54 13.14 0.23
C GLU A 5 -17.85 11.63 0.15
N TRP A 6 -17.26 10.92 -0.83
CA TRP A 6 -17.40 9.47 -0.97
C TRP A 6 -16.69 8.70 0.15
N LEU A 7 -15.52 9.17 0.56
CA LEU A 7 -14.73 8.57 1.63
C LEU A 7 -15.38 8.75 3.02
N GLU A 8 -16.09 9.86 3.24
CA GLU A 8 -16.86 10.10 4.47
C GLU A 8 -18.11 9.20 4.58
N THR A 9 -18.58 8.64 3.47
CA THR A 9 -19.78 7.80 3.43
C THR A 9 -19.48 6.32 3.68
N VAL A 10 -18.20 5.88 3.66
CA VAL A 10 -17.84 4.48 3.94
C VAL A 10 -17.83 4.25 5.46
N PRO A 11 -18.77 3.47 6.03
CA PRO A 11 -18.73 3.17 7.45
C PRO A 11 -17.41 2.49 7.82
N ALA A 12 -16.72 2.98 8.84
CA ALA A 12 -15.46 2.39 9.32
C ALA A 12 -15.55 0.87 9.55
N VAL A 13 -16.73 0.41 9.97
CA VAL A 13 -17.04 -1.01 10.14
C VAL A 13 -16.83 -1.80 8.84
N SER A 14 -17.24 -1.24 7.70
CA SER A 14 -17.07 -1.90 6.39
C SER A 14 -15.58 -2.12 6.06
N VAL A 15 -14.72 -1.15 6.39
CA VAL A 15 -13.27 -1.25 6.19
C VAL A 15 -12.69 -2.35 7.08
N TYR A 16 -13.08 -2.39 8.36
CA TYR A 16 -12.60 -3.42 9.30
C TYR A 16 -13.02 -4.82 8.86
N VAL A 17 -14.28 -5.00 8.48
CA VAL A 17 -14.81 -6.29 8.01
C VAL A 17 -14.13 -6.70 6.71
N LEU A 18 -14.01 -5.79 5.75
CA LEU A 18 -13.35 -6.07 4.47
C LEU A 18 -11.91 -6.53 4.68
N VAL A 19 -11.13 -5.81 5.47
CA VAL A 19 -9.73 -6.16 5.76
C VAL A 19 -9.65 -7.51 6.46
N GLY A 20 -10.47 -7.73 7.50
CA GLY A 20 -10.51 -9.01 8.21
C GLY A 20 -10.86 -10.20 7.31
N VAL A 21 -11.88 -10.04 6.45
CA VAL A 21 -12.30 -11.09 5.50
C VAL A 21 -11.24 -11.34 4.44
N VAL A 22 -10.70 -10.31 3.80
CA VAL A 22 -9.68 -10.48 2.74
C VAL A 22 -8.43 -11.15 3.28
N ILE A 23 -7.93 -10.71 4.45
CA ILE A 23 -6.77 -11.32 5.10
C ILE A 23 -7.10 -12.75 5.56
N GLY A 24 -8.30 -12.99 6.05
CA GLY A 24 -8.75 -14.33 6.43
C GLY A 24 -8.78 -15.31 5.25
N LEU A 25 -9.31 -14.87 4.11
CA LEU A 25 -9.32 -15.67 2.88
C LEU A 25 -7.92 -15.93 2.33
N GLU A 26 -7.04 -14.91 2.36
CA GLU A 26 -5.64 -15.08 1.98
C GLU A 26 -4.93 -16.09 2.89
N SER A 27 -5.13 -15.99 4.19
CA SER A 27 -4.55 -16.90 5.18
C SER A 27 -5.14 -18.31 5.11
N LEU A 28 -6.35 -18.47 4.56
CA LEU A 28 -6.94 -19.79 4.27
C LEU A 28 -6.17 -20.56 3.18
N GLY A 29 -5.39 -19.85 2.37
CA GLY A 29 -4.63 -20.40 1.23
C GLY A 29 -5.10 -19.89 -0.13
N ILE A 30 -5.99 -18.90 -0.19
CA ILE A 30 -6.42 -18.25 -1.43
C ILE A 30 -5.48 -17.08 -1.72
N PRO A 31 -4.77 -17.06 -2.86
CA PRO A 31 -3.81 -15.99 -3.18
C PRO A 31 -4.57 -14.68 -3.50
N LEU A 32 -4.80 -13.89 -2.47
CA LEU A 32 -5.41 -12.56 -2.55
C LEU A 32 -4.36 -11.48 -2.19
N PRO A 33 -4.51 -10.26 -2.68
CA PRO A 33 -3.58 -9.16 -2.37
C PRO A 33 -3.90 -8.51 -1.00
N GLY A 34 -3.98 -9.31 0.07
CA GLY A 34 -4.35 -8.82 1.42
C GLY A 34 -3.38 -7.81 1.99
N GLU A 35 -2.09 -7.89 1.64
CA GLU A 35 -1.09 -6.88 2.03
C GLU A 35 -1.44 -5.50 1.48
N ILE A 36 -1.85 -5.43 0.20
CA ILE A 36 -2.24 -4.16 -0.44
C ILE A 36 -3.48 -3.59 0.27
N VAL A 37 -4.46 -4.45 0.58
CA VAL A 37 -5.68 -4.03 1.27
C VAL A 37 -5.37 -3.52 2.68
N LEU A 38 -4.52 -4.22 3.45
CA LEU A 38 -4.12 -3.81 4.79
C LEU A 38 -3.35 -2.48 4.78
N VAL A 39 -2.35 -2.36 3.90
CA VAL A 39 -1.54 -1.14 3.76
C VAL A 39 -2.42 0.04 3.35
N SER A 40 -3.31 -0.15 2.37
CA SER A 40 -4.23 0.91 1.92
C SER A 40 -5.17 1.35 3.04
N ALA A 41 -5.74 0.40 3.80
CA ALA A 41 -6.60 0.71 4.93
C ALA A 41 -5.85 1.40 6.09
N ALA A 42 -4.60 1.03 6.34
CA ALA A 42 -3.77 1.68 7.37
C ALA A 42 -3.36 3.10 6.98
N LEU A 43 -3.06 3.35 5.69
CA LEU A 43 -2.82 4.70 5.17
C LEU A 43 -4.10 5.54 5.21
N LEU A 44 -5.25 4.94 4.87
CA LEU A 44 -6.53 5.62 4.97
C LEU A 44 -6.83 6.03 6.42
N ALA A 45 -6.54 5.15 7.39
CA ALA A 45 -6.67 5.46 8.81
C ALA A 45 -5.74 6.60 9.28
N ALA A 46 -4.58 6.80 8.63
CA ALA A 46 -3.68 7.89 8.96
C ALA A 46 -4.19 9.26 8.49
N GLY A 47 -4.97 9.29 7.40
CA GLY A 47 -5.54 10.53 6.83
C GLY A 47 -7.00 10.81 7.24
N HIS A 48 -7.67 9.91 7.99
CA HIS A 48 -9.08 10.02 8.34
C HIS A 48 -9.33 9.65 9.81
N ASP A 49 -9.84 10.58 10.59
CA ASP A 49 -10.12 10.41 12.03
C ASP A 49 -11.21 9.35 12.32
N GLY A 50 -11.97 8.92 11.30
CA GLY A 50 -13.06 7.94 11.45
C GLY A 50 -12.60 6.48 11.57
N ILE A 51 -11.36 6.14 11.22
CA ILE A 51 -10.84 4.76 11.22
C ILE A 51 -9.80 4.60 12.32
N ASN A 52 -10.12 3.76 13.31
CA ASN A 52 -9.19 3.47 14.41
C ASN A 52 -8.17 2.40 13.99
N PRO A 53 -6.85 2.71 13.97
CA PRO A 53 -5.81 1.78 13.53
C PRO A 53 -5.69 0.55 14.44
N TRP A 54 -6.02 0.66 15.72
CA TRP A 54 -5.98 -0.47 16.66
C TRP A 54 -7.08 -1.49 16.36
N ILE A 55 -8.30 -1.01 16.05
CA ILE A 55 -9.41 -1.88 15.64
C ILE A 55 -9.08 -2.52 14.29
N LEU A 56 -8.51 -1.75 13.35
CA LEU A 56 -8.06 -2.26 12.06
C LEU A 56 -7.04 -3.40 12.22
N GLY A 57 -6.01 -3.17 13.03
CA GLY A 57 -4.99 -4.18 13.34
C GLY A 57 -5.55 -5.42 14.04
N ALA A 58 -6.52 -5.23 14.95
CA ALA A 58 -7.20 -6.33 15.63
C ALA A 58 -8.04 -7.16 14.66
N CYS A 59 -8.83 -6.52 13.78
CA CYS A 59 -9.63 -7.22 12.77
C CYS A 59 -8.75 -7.96 11.75
N ALA A 60 -7.65 -7.34 11.29
CA ALA A 60 -6.67 -7.97 10.43
C ALA A 60 -6.02 -9.21 11.09
N SER A 61 -5.63 -9.07 12.36
CA SER A 61 -5.04 -10.17 13.14
C SER A 61 -6.04 -11.30 13.35
N ALA A 62 -7.28 -10.98 13.70
CA ALA A 62 -8.36 -11.97 13.88
C ALA A 62 -8.63 -12.72 12.57
N GLY A 63 -8.77 -11.99 11.45
CA GLY A 63 -8.93 -12.58 10.12
C GLY A 63 -7.80 -13.54 9.80
N ALA A 64 -6.55 -13.13 9.99
CA ALA A 64 -5.37 -13.94 9.74
C ALA A 64 -5.36 -15.22 10.59
N ILE A 65 -5.65 -15.12 11.89
CA ILE A 65 -5.62 -16.26 12.82
C ILE A 65 -6.73 -17.26 12.50
N ILE A 66 -7.95 -16.76 12.22
CA ILE A 66 -9.11 -17.60 11.86
C ILE A 66 -8.88 -18.26 10.51
N GLY A 67 -8.41 -17.51 9.51
CA GLY A 67 -8.12 -18.04 8.18
C GLY A 67 -7.10 -19.17 8.19
N ASP A 68 -5.96 -18.97 8.88
CA ASP A 68 -4.94 -20.02 9.01
C ASP A 68 -5.44 -21.23 9.79
N SER A 69 -6.27 -21.01 10.83
CA SER A 69 -6.85 -22.13 11.61
C SER A 69 -7.81 -22.95 10.75
N ALA A 70 -8.59 -22.30 9.91
CA ALA A 70 -9.43 -22.98 8.93
C ALA A 70 -8.58 -23.70 7.86
N GLY A 71 -7.54 -23.04 7.34
CA GLY A 71 -6.55 -23.64 6.43
C GLY A 71 -5.87 -24.87 7.04
N TYR A 72 -5.49 -24.80 8.31
CA TYR A 72 -4.97 -25.96 9.06
C TYR A 72 -5.97 -27.13 9.10
N ALA A 73 -7.23 -26.84 9.44
CA ALA A 73 -8.26 -27.88 9.51
C ALA A 73 -8.51 -28.54 8.12
N ILE A 74 -8.53 -27.73 7.06
CA ILE A 74 -8.65 -28.22 5.68
C ILE A 74 -7.42 -29.04 5.29
N GLY A 75 -6.21 -28.53 5.59
CA GLY A 75 -4.96 -29.24 5.31
C GLY A 75 -4.87 -30.59 6.04
N ARG A 76 -5.30 -30.62 7.32
CA ARG A 76 -5.30 -31.84 8.13
C ARG A 76 -6.26 -32.91 7.60
N LYS A 77 -7.41 -32.50 7.04
CA LYS A 77 -8.40 -33.42 6.44
C LYS A 77 -8.04 -33.80 5.00
N GLY A 78 -7.54 -32.85 4.22
CA GLY A 78 -7.25 -33.01 2.80
C GLY A 78 -5.91 -33.68 2.50
N GLY A 79 -4.95 -33.60 3.42
CA GLY A 79 -3.63 -34.20 3.29
C GLY A 79 -2.87 -33.79 2.03
N ARG A 80 -1.93 -34.64 1.57
CA ARG A 80 -1.14 -34.42 0.35
C ARG A 80 -1.95 -34.29 -0.95
N PRO A 81 -3.08 -35.00 -1.15
CA PRO A 81 -3.92 -34.81 -2.34
C PRO A 81 -4.43 -33.39 -2.51
N LEU A 82 -4.74 -32.68 -1.40
CA LEU A 82 -5.15 -31.29 -1.44
C LEU A 82 -4.03 -30.37 -1.97
N LEU A 83 -2.79 -30.59 -1.52
CA LEU A 83 -1.63 -29.80 -2.00
C LEU A 83 -1.37 -30.04 -3.49
N ALA A 84 -1.48 -31.27 -3.96
CA ALA A 84 -1.34 -31.62 -5.37
C ALA A 84 -2.42 -30.95 -6.23
N TRP A 85 -3.67 -30.95 -5.77
CA TRP A 85 -4.78 -30.26 -6.44
C TRP A 85 -4.58 -28.74 -6.50
N LEU A 86 -4.16 -28.12 -5.40
CA LEU A 86 -3.83 -26.69 -5.34
C LEU A 86 -2.66 -26.36 -6.26
N GLY A 87 -1.63 -27.20 -6.31
CA GLY A 87 -0.48 -27.06 -7.21
C GLY A 87 -0.89 -27.06 -8.68
N GLY A 88 -1.83 -27.91 -9.06
CA GLY A 88 -2.38 -27.94 -10.42
C GLY A 88 -3.19 -26.70 -10.78
N LYS A 89 -3.92 -26.12 -9.82
CA LYS A 89 -4.78 -24.96 -10.05
C LYS A 89 -4.03 -23.61 -9.95
N PHE A 90 -3.03 -23.55 -9.09
CA PHE A 90 -2.25 -22.33 -8.84
C PHE A 90 -0.74 -22.61 -8.89
N PRO A 91 -0.15 -22.97 -10.04
CA PRO A 91 1.24 -23.45 -10.13
C PRO A 91 2.27 -22.40 -9.70
N LYS A 92 1.95 -21.10 -9.81
CA LYS A 92 2.84 -20.02 -9.35
C LYS A 92 2.99 -19.95 -7.83
N HIS A 93 1.97 -20.37 -7.08
CA HIS A 93 1.93 -20.27 -5.61
C HIS A 93 2.08 -21.65 -4.94
N PHE A 94 1.56 -22.69 -5.56
CA PHE A 94 1.50 -24.05 -5.03
C PHE A 94 2.24 -25.08 -5.91
N GLY A 95 3.27 -24.62 -6.66
CA GLY A 95 4.12 -25.52 -7.42
C GLY A 95 4.98 -26.43 -6.53
N GLU A 96 5.50 -27.52 -7.07
CA GLU A 96 6.29 -28.51 -6.31
C GLU A 96 7.50 -27.91 -5.60
N SER A 97 8.16 -26.91 -6.21
CA SER A 97 9.32 -26.24 -5.61
C SER A 97 8.92 -25.43 -4.37
N GLN A 98 7.78 -24.75 -4.41
CA GLN A 98 7.25 -23.92 -3.30
C GLN A 98 6.78 -24.81 -2.15
N ILE A 99 6.03 -25.85 -2.45
CA ILE A 99 5.60 -26.85 -1.47
C ILE A 99 6.82 -27.51 -0.82
N GLY A 100 7.79 -27.94 -1.61
CA GLY A 100 9.02 -28.57 -1.10
C GLY A 100 9.88 -27.61 -0.27
N MET A 101 9.92 -26.31 -0.59
CA MET A 101 10.58 -25.30 0.25
C MET A 101 9.86 -25.15 1.58
N ALA A 102 8.55 -25.05 1.55
CA ALA A 102 7.74 -24.91 2.76
C ALA A 102 7.85 -26.16 3.64
N GLU A 103 7.75 -27.38 3.08
CA GLU A 103 7.93 -28.64 3.83
C GLU A 103 9.31 -28.71 4.52
N ARG A 104 10.40 -28.35 3.81
CA ARG A 104 11.75 -28.30 4.39
C ARG A 104 11.85 -27.28 5.53
N SER A 105 11.21 -26.11 5.37
CA SER A 105 11.17 -25.08 6.41
C SER A 105 10.45 -25.59 7.66
N PHE A 106 9.32 -26.28 7.50
CA PHE A 106 8.59 -26.88 8.62
C PHE A 106 9.36 -28.02 9.29
N GLN A 107 10.06 -28.88 8.52
CA GLN A 107 10.90 -29.93 9.08
C GLN A 107 12.08 -29.37 9.88
N LYS A 108 12.69 -28.28 9.40
CA LYS A 108 13.85 -27.67 10.03
C LYS A 108 13.48 -26.81 11.25
N TRP A 109 12.43 -25.99 11.12
CA TRP A 109 12.10 -24.95 12.09
C TRP A 109 10.86 -25.26 12.93
N GLY A 110 10.06 -26.26 12.57
CA GLY A 110 8.86 -26.67 13.31
C GLY A 110 7.89 -25.51 13.55
N VAL A 111 7.60 -25.24 14.85
CA VAL A 111 6.69 -24.15 15.29
C VAL A 111 7.16 -22.78 14.83
N TRP A 112 8.47 -22.57 14.79
CA TRP A 112 9.06 -21.31 14.32
C TRP A 112 8.82 -21.06 12.83
N ALA A 113 8.66 -22.10 12.03
CA ALA A 113 8.28 -21.96 10.62
C ALA A 113 6.91 -21.31 10.44
N VAL A 114 5.96 -21.57 11.36
CA VAL A 114 4.64 -20.93 11.35
C VAL A 114 4.78 -19.45 11.70
N PHE A 115 5.53 -19.13 12.74
CA PHE A 115 5.70 -17.75 13.19
C PHE A 115 6.45 -16.90 12.16
N PHE A 116 7.67 -17.32 11.79
CA PHE A 116 8.51 -16.55 10.84
C PHE A 116 8.01 -16.65 9.39
N GLY A 117 7.33 -17.74 9.05
CA GLY A 117 6.71 -17.91 7.74
C GLY A 117 5.71 -16.82 7.40
N ARG A 118 5.08 -16.18 8.40
CA ARG A 118 4.15 -15.07 8.19
C ARG A 118 4.79 -13.81 7.62
N PHE A 119 6.08 -13.62 7.83
CA PHE A 119 6.84 -12.49 7.30
C PHE A 119 7.31 -12.71 5.86
N VAL A 120 7.18 -13.94 5.35
CA VAL A 120 7.49 -14.29 3.97
C VAL A 120 6.18 -14.56 3.24
N ALA A 121 5.83 -13.72 2.26
CA ALA A 121 4.53 -13.75 1.58
C ALA A 121 4.14 -15.15 1.08
N LEU A 122 5.10 -15.89 0.50
CA LEU A 122 4.87 -17.23 0.00
C LEU A 122 4.60 -18.23 1.14
N LEU A 123 5.41 -18.21 2.20
CA LEU A 123 5.27 -19.16 3.31
C LEU A 123 4.00 -18.89 4.12
N ARG A 124 3.53 -17.66 4.18
CA ARG A 124 2.31 -17.26 4.88
C ARG A 124 1.07 -17.96 4.30
N ILE A 125 0.95 -18.00 2.97
CA ILE A 125 -0.18 -18.66 2.28
C ILE A 125 -0.23 -20.15 2.64
N PHE A 126 0.95 -20.76 2.85
CA PHE A 126 1.06 -22.20 3.15
C PHE A 126 1.01 -22.54 4.64
N ALA A 127 1.21 -21.58 5.54
CA ALA A 127 1.44 -21.84 6.95
C ALA A 127 0.32 -22.69 7.59
N GLY A 128 -0.93 -22.32 7.38
CA GLY A 128 -2.09 -23.07 7.88
C GLY A 128 -2.23 -24.45 7.22
N PRO A 129 -2.47 -24.52 5.90
CA PRO A 129 -2.68 -25.77 5.20
C PRO A 129 -1.53 -26.78 5.40
N LEU A 130 -0.27 -26.32 5.32
CA LEU A 130 0.88 -27.20 5.42
C LEU A 130 1.09 -27.73 6.84
N ALA A 131 0.89 -26.89 7.86
CA ALA A 131 0.92 -27.33 9.25
C ALA A 131 -0.14 -28.42 9.50
N GLY A 132 -1.31 -28.30 8.87
CA GLY A 132 -2.36 -29.30 8.88
C GLY A 132 -1.96 -30.61 8.21
N VAL A 133 -1.43 -30.54 6.97
CA VAL A 133 -0.98 -31.72 6.20
C VAL A 133 0.14 -32.47 6.92
N LEU A 134 1.08 -31.72 7.54
CA LEU A 134 2.19 -32.31 8.30
C LEU A 134 1.76 -32.78 9.71
N HIS A 135 0.46 -32.75 10.04
CA HIS A 135 -0.09 -33.22 11.32
C HIS A 135 0.55 -32.55 12.54
N MET A 136 0.98 -31.28 12.43
CA MET A 136 1.49 -30.52 13.57
C MET A 136 0.43 -30.50 14.69
N PRO A 137 0.78 -30.67 15.98
CA PRO A 137 -0.19 -30.52 17.06
C PRO A 137 -0.85 -29.14 17.04
N TYR A 138 -2.19 -29.08 17.00
CA TYR A 138 -2.96 -27.85 16.81
C TYR A 138 -2.58 -26.75 17.81
N TRP A 139 -2.35 -27.13 19.09
CA TRP A 139 -1.99 -26.15 20.10
C TRP A 139 -0.66 -25.44 19.83
N LYS A 140 0.35 -26.17 19.35
CA LYS A 140 1.64 -25.59 18.96
C LYS A 140 1.49 -24.66 17.76
N PHE A 141 0.68 -25.08 16.78
CA PHE A 141 0.32 -24.26 15.64
C PHE A 141 -0.41 -23.00 16.08
N LEU A 142 -1.46 -23.11 16.92
CA LEU A 142 -2.29 -22.00 17.34
C LEU A 142 -1.50 -20.91 18.06
N VAL A 143 -0.59 -21.29 18.98
CA VAL A 143 0.26 -20.33 19.70
C VAL A 143 1.15 -19.55 18.73
N ALA A 144 1.84 -20.24 17.80
CA ALA A 144 2.69 -19.58 16.80
C ALA A 144 1.88 -18.71 15.84
N ASN A 145 0.70 -19.19 15.45
CA ASN A 145 -0.24 -18.48 14.60
C ASN A 145 -0.78 -17.20 15.25
N LEU A 146 -1.15 -17.29 16.53
CA LEU A 146 -1.66 -16.15 17.31
C LEU A 146 -0.61 -15.04 17.40
N PHE A 147 0.59 -15.39 17.92
CA PHE A 147 1.65 -14.40 18.06
C PHE A 147 2.13 -13.86 16.71
N GLY A 148 2.32 -14.73 15.73
CA GLY A 148 2.72 -14.34 14.38
C GLY A 148 1.68 -13.45 13.71
N GLY A 149 0.38 -13.74 13.89
CA GLY A 149 -0.73 -12.93 13.36
C GLY A 149 -0.78 -11.54 13.96
N ILE A 150 -0.69 -11.45 15.28
CA ILE A 150 -0.70 -10.17 15.99
C ILE A 150 0.54 -9.34 15.62
N VAL A 151 1.72 -9.93 15.65
CA VAL A 151 2.97 -9.19 15.34
C VAL A 151 2.99 -8.77 13.87
N TRP A 152 2.57 -9.63 12.95
CA TRP A 152 2.56 -9.28 11.53
C TRP A 152 1.48 -8.25 11.19
N ALA A 153 0.20 -8.53 11.46
CA ALA A 153 -0.90 -7.66 11.06
C ALA A 153 -0.96 -6.39 11.91
N GLY A 154 -0.83 -6.53 13.24
CA GLY A 154 -0.77 -5.39 14.15
C GLY A 154 0.48 -4.54 13.93
N GLY A 155 1.65 -5.17 13.76
CA GLY A 155 2.91 -4.48 13.48
C GLY A 155 2.87 -3.75 12.13
N THR A 156 2.40 -4.38 11.07
CA THR A 156 2.23 -3.75 9.75
C THR A 156 1.30 -2.56 9.84
N THR A 157 0.13 -2.72 10.49
CA THR A 157 -0.82 -1.62 10.67
C THR A 157 -0.20 -0.46 11.44
N ALA A 158 0.48 -0.74 12.56
CA ALA A 158 1.11 0.30 13.38
C ALA A 158 2.22 1.05 12.63
N VAL A 159 3.09 0.34 11.92
CA VAL A 159 4.19 0.94 11.14
C VAL A 159 3.63 1.80 10.00
N VAL A 160 2.72 1.24 9.18
CA VAL A 160 2.15 1.94 8.03
C VAL A 160 1.35 3.17 8.46
N TYR A 161 0.53 3.04 9.51
CA TYR A 161 -0.19 4.17 10.11
C TYR A 161 0.77 5.26 10.57
N SER A 162 1.80 4.92 11.34
CA SER A 162 2.78 5.89 11.85
C SER A 162 3.53 6.60 10.73
N VAL A 163 3.95 5.87 9.70
CA VAL A 163 4.59 6.45 8.50
C VAL A 163 3.62 7.36 7.76
N GLY A 164 2.35 6.96 7.62
CA GLY A 164 1.30 7.76 6.99
C GLY A 164 1.08 9.10 7.72
N VAL A 165 0.95 9.07 9.04
CA VAL A 165 0.80 10.28 9.87
C VAL A 165 2.00 11.22 9.73
N VAL A 166 3.22 10.67 9.78
CA VAL A 166 4.45 11.45 9.59
C VAL A 166 4.50 12.03 8.18
N ALA A 167 4.22 11.22 7.15
CA ALA A 167 4.22 11.67 5.76
C ALA A 167 3.19 12.78 5.52
N GLU A 168 1.99 12.68 6.09
CA GLU A 168 0.96 13.71 5.99
C GLU A 168 1.41 15.03 6.65
N ALA A 169 1.99 14.94 7.86
CA ALA A 169 2.53 16.12 8.55
C ALA A 169 3.65 16.81 7.75
N TRP A 170 4.54 16.01 7.14
CA TRP A 170 5.61 16.52 6.28
C TRP A 170 5.05 17.13 4.99
N LEU A 171 4.11 16.48 4.32
CA LEU A 171 3.47 17.00 3.11
C LEU A 171 2.77 18.34 3.37
N LYS A 172 2.03 18.48 4.46
CA LYS A 172 1.41 19.75 4.87
C LYS A 172 2.48 20.84 5.06
N ARG A 173 3.57 20.52 5.74
CA ARG A 173 4.68 21.45 6.02
C ARG A 173 5.43 21.87 4.75
N PHE A 174 5.76 20.91 3.87
CA PHE A 174 6.43 21.16 2.60
C PHE A 174 5.53 21.81 1.55
N SER A 175 4.23 21.57 1.57
CA SER A 175 3.28 22.22 0.67
C SER A 175 3.28 23.74 0.86
N TYR A 176 3.31 24.23 2.10
CA TYR A 176 3.44 25.66 2.36
C TYR A 176 4.79 26.23 1.92
N LEU A 177 5.89 25.51 2.18
CA LEU A 177 7.22 25.92 1.74
C LEU A 177 7.33 25.91 0.20
N GLY A 178 6.81 24.87 -0.46
CA GLY A 178 6.76 24.76 -1.92
C GLY A 178 5.94 25.88 -2.55
N LEU A 179 4.81 26.24 -1.95
CA LEU A 179 3.97 27.35 -2.41
C LEU A 179 4.75 28.68 -2.30
N VAL A 180 5.40 28.93 -1.16
CA VAL A 180 6.22 30.16 -0.95
C VAL A 180 7.35 30.22 -1.97
N VAL A 181 8.07 29.14 -2.18
CA VAL A 181 9.16 29.07 -3.19
C VAL A 181 8.62 29.29 -4.59
N ALA A 182 7.50 28.69 -4.97
CA ALA A 182 6.88 28.87 -6.28
C ALA A 182 6.44 30.33 -6.50
N VAL A 183 5.84 30.95 -5.48
CA VAL A 183 5.46 32.37 -5.52
C VAL A 183 6.70 33.26 -5.67
N LEU A 184 7.77 33.01 -4.91
CA LEU A 184 9.02 33.77 -5.00
C LEU A 184 9.66 33.64 -6.40
N ILE A 185 9.70 32.44 -6.97
CA ILE A 185 10.20 32.21 -8.35
C ILE A 185 9.32 32.93 -9.36
N GLY A 186 7.99 32.88 -9.22
CA GLY A 186 7.05 33.60 -10.09
C GLY A 186 7.24 35.11 -10.05
N VAL A 187 7.33 35.69 -8.85
CA VAL A 187 7.54 37.12 -8.67
C VAL A 187 8.91 37.57 -9.20
N THR A 188 9.98 36.85 -8.89
CA THR A 188 11.32 37.16 -9.42
C THR A 188 11.39 37.05 -10.94
N SER A 189 10.78 36.01 -11.53
CA SER A 189 10.72 35.87 -12.99
C SER A 189 9.96 37.01 -13.64
N MET A 190 8.83 37.42 -13.06
CA MET A 190 8.03 38.56 -13.57
C MET A 190 8.79 39.89 -13.49
N LEU A 191 9.51 40.13 -12.40
CA LEU A 191 10.34 41.35 -12.23
C LEU A 191 11.50 41.38 -13.25
N VAL A 192 12.17 40.23 -13.45
CA VAL A 192 13.26 40.12 -14.44
C VAL A 192 12.75 40.34 -15.86
N LEU A 193 11.60 39.77 -16.23
CA LEU A 193 10.97 39.99 -17.54
C LEU A 193 10.57 41.42 -17.74
N LYS A 194 9.95 42.06 -16.72
CA LYS A 194 9.55 43.49 -16.76
C LYS A 194 10.76 44.41 -16.92
N ASN A 195 11.87 44.12 -16.24
CA ASN A 195 13.10 44.88 -16.37
C ASN A 195 13.79 44.68 -17.72
N ARG A 196 13.74 43.45 -18.30
CA ARG A 196 14.25 43.19 -19.64
C ARG A 196 13.42 43.88 -20.71
N ALA A 197 12.07 43.85 -20.60
CA ALA A 197 11.18 44.57 -21.51
C ALA A 197 11.43 46.09 -21.50
N LYS A 198 11.59 46.71 -20.33
CA LYS A 198 11.94 48.15 -20.21
C LYS A 198 13.29 48.48 -20.86
N LYS A 199 14.30 47.61 -20.73
CA LYS A 199 15.61 47.81 -21.37
C LYS A 199 15.56 47.58 -22.90
N ALA A 200 14.67 46.72 -23.39
CA ALA A 200 14.47 46.50 -24.83
C ALA A 200 13.80 47.69 -25.49
N THR A 201 12.77 48.30 -24.86
CA THR A 201 12.08 49.50 -25.34
C THR A 201 13.00 50.74 -25.33
N ALA A 202 13.90 50.82 -24.36
CA ALA A 202 14.86 51.93 -24.30
C ALA A 202 16.01 51.84 -25.31
N ARG A 203 16.17 50.69 -26.01
CA ARG A 203 17.19 50.46 -27.04
C ARG A 203 16.67 50.48 -28.48
N MET A 204 15.37 50.74 -28.70
CA MET A 204 14.88 50.96 -30.05
C MET A 204 15.34 52.34 -30.54
N PRO A 205 16.19 52.44 -31.57
CA PRO A 205 16.51 53.71 -32.21
C PRO A 205 15.22 54.25 -32.87
N ALA A 206 15.01 55.56 -32.74
CA ALA A 206 13.91 56.24 -33.44
C ALA A 206 14.03 55.93 -34.92
N VAL A 207 13.15 55.08 -35.43
CA VAL A 207 13.03 54.81 -36.86
C VAL A 207 12.54 56.11 -37.49
N CYS A 208 13.32 56.64 -38.45
CA CYS A 208 13.11 57.81 -39.23
C CYS A 208 11.65 58.01 -39.63
N ALA A 209 11.14 59.24 -39.41
CA ALA A 209 9.90 59.68 -40.03
C ALA A 209 10.05 59.60 -41.56
N PRO A 210 9.03 59.17 -42.30
CA PRO A 210 9.07 59.16 -43.76
C PRO A 210 9.12 60.60 -44.26
N GLU A 211 10.17 60.93 -45.04
CA GLU A 211 10.25 62.19 -45.78
C GLU A 211 9.00 62.37 -46.63
N ALA A 212 8.35 63.49 -46.47
CA ALA A 212 7.26 63.93 -47.32
C ALA A 212 7.77 64.09 -48.77
N GLY A 213 7.46 63.11 -49.61
CA GLY A 213 7.79 63.17 -51.04
C GLY A 213 7.09 64.37 -51.69
N THR A 214 7.88 65.25 -52.27
CA THR A 214 7.46 66.31 -53.17
C THR A 214 6.89 65.67 -54.43
N VAL A 215 5.64 66.01 -54.74
CA VAL A 215 4.97 65.65 -56.02
C VAL A 215 5.49 66.65 -57.10
N PRO A 216 6.06 66.13 -58.20
CA PRO A 216 6.32 67.04 -59.37
C PRO A 216 5.04 67.29 -60.11
N ALA A 217 4.81 68.56 -60.38
CA ALA A 217 3.71 69.03 -61.25
C ALA A 217 3.97 68.59 -62.71
N ALA A 218 2.88 68.11 -63.34
CA ALA A 218 2.86 67.81 -64.74
C ALA A 218 2.60 69.07 -65.56
N ASP A 219 3.36 69.25 -66.56
CA ASP A 219 3.00 69.96 -67.80
C ASP A 219 2.75 68.91 -68.95
#